data_e33cbbe361426242d71f4f850d19c5ab
#
_entry.id   e33cbbe361426242d71f4f850d19c5ab
#
_cell.length_a   1.000
_cell.length_b   1.000
_cell.length_c   1.000
_cell.angle_alpha   90.00
_cell.angle_beta   90.00
_cell.angle_gamma   90.00
#
_symmetry.space_group_name_H-M   'P 1'
#
loop_
_entity.id
_entity.type
_entity.pdbx_description
1 polymer ?
#
loop_
_entity_poly.entity_id
_entity_poly.type
_entity_poly.pdbx_seq_one_letter_code
_entity_poly.pdbx_strand_id
1 'polypeptide(L)'
;MLFKNINMVAPALLALIFHVNSASAEQKCFVIPEQANAYLDNISQVINTNKQPNAMARVHIEHSLPGQPNVIKAFDAYNQFKMMRNAALLWSESNDEKYFLFSKSYLLAWLSNYRPSLNPIDETPFDALIDTYTIIKPKLNEKENELITSFFKEWANDYINYIIRKENSIKGLTPDNWQSHRIKIITMLASATNDKDLFSKATEIFQKQILKNIKPSGEVYDFSERDAISYAVFDLLPLSQAALVAKNNGYDWFGYVSPSGSSLKQGIDWLVPYMEGLKSHNEFNNTKSEFDKVRRSIGMKDFKGVFNPVRAAPLFWVASALDENYLPLAKKLKAMPEPLAVSCKNL
;
A
#
# COMPACT_ATOMS: atom_id res chain seq x y z
N MET A 1 61.31 26.86 -64.45
CA MET A 1 59.87 26.84 -64.25
C MET A 1 59.62 26.51 -62.82
N LEU A 2 59.20 27.50 -62.03
CA LEU A 2 59.01 27.44 -60.58
C LEU A 2 57.59 27.04 -60.30
N PHE A 3 57.33 25.95 -59.54
CA PHE A 3 56.09 25.69 -58.91
C PHE A 3 56.16 26.06 -57.43
N LYS A 4 55.35 27.06 -57.03
CA LYS A 4 55.16 27.50 -55.67
C LYS A 4 54.25 26.56 -54.92
N ASN A 5 54.74 26.00 -53.85
CA ASN A 5 53.92 25.28 -52.83
C ASN A 5 53.04 26.25 -52.05
N ILE A 6 51.73 26.06 -52.09
CA ILE A 6 50.78 26.74 -51.24
C ILE A 6 50.44 25.79 -50.07
N ASN A 7 50.91 26.14 -48.89
CA ASN A 7 50.52 25.50 -47.67
C ASN A 7 49.10 25.96 -47.29
N MET A 8 48.12 25.07 -47.37
CA MET A 8 46.81 25.27 -46.76
C MET A 8 46.84 24.87 -45.31
N VAL A 9 46.68 25.87 -44.41
CA VAL A 9 46.44 25.68 -42.99
C VAL A 9 44.93 25.44 -42.80
N ALA A 10 44.57 24.24 -42.37
CA ALA A 10 43.20 23.93 -42.00
C ALA A 10 42.89 24.47 -40.59
N PRO A 11 41.77 25.14 -40.34
CA PRO A 11 41.40 25.55 -39.02
C PRO A 11 40.90 24.35 -38.20
N ALA A 12 41.56 24.09 -37.07
CA ALA A 12 41.09 23.13 -36.06
C ALA A 12 39.78 23.64 -35.43
N LEU A 13 38.69 22.97 -35.73
CA LEU A 13 37.39 23.21 -35.06
C LEU A 13 37.45 22.60 -33.65
N LEU A 14 37.58 23.45 -32.63
CA LEU A 14 37.48 23.06 -31.22
C LEU A 14 35.97 22.80 -30.93
N ALA A 15 35.58 21.52 -30.93
CA ALA A 15 34.26 21.11 -30.50
C ALA A 15 34.20 21.24 -28.96
N LEU A 16 33.59 22.30 -28.45
CA LEU A 16 33.20 22.42 -27.03
C LEU A 16 32.09 21.41 -26.77
N ILE A 17 32.46 20.28 -26.18
CA ILE A 17 31.49 19.31 -25.62
C ILE A 17 30.93 19.94 -24.36
N PHE A 18 29.75 20.58 -24.46
CA PHE A 18 28.96 20.92 -23.30
C PHE A 18 28.47 19.61 -22.69
N HIS A 19 29.10 19.18 -21.59
CA HIS A 19 28.50 18.22 -20.69
C HIS A 19 27.30 18.91 -20.05
N VAL A 20 26.13 18.69 -20.61
CA VAL A 20 24.88 18.94 -19.92
C VAL A 20 24.81 17.88 -18.84
N ASN A 21 25.23 18.24 -17.64
CA ASN A 21 24.84 17.53 -16.43
C ASN A 21 23.32 17.64 -16.35
N SER A 22 22.61 16.71 -16.98
CA SER A 22 21.24 16.43 -16.62
C SER A 22 21.28 15.90 -15.19
N ALA A 23 21.16 16.79 -14.21
CA ALA A 23 20.69 16.38 -12.90
C ALA A 23 19.39 15.60 -13.18
N SER A 24 19.44 14.26 -13.14
CA SER A 24 18.24 13.45 -13.15
C SER A 24 17.43 13.95 -11.95
N ALA A 25 16.30 14.59 -12.23
CA ALA A 25 15.35 14.91 -11.17
C ALA A 25 15.09 13.60 -10.45
N GLU A 26 15.52 13.54 -9.18
CA GLU A 26 15.36 12.36 -8.34
C GLU A 26 13.87 12.03 -8.33
N GLN A 27 13.53 10.86 -8.87
CA GLN A 27 12.13 10.52 -9.12
C GLN A 27 11.49 10.23 -7.77
N LYS A 28 10.65 11.15 -7.29
CA LYS A 28 9.96 11.00 -6.01
C LYS A 28 9.01 9.81 -6.07
N CYS A 29 9.24 8.84 -5.18
CA CYS A 29 8.46 7.61 -5.11
C CYS A 29 7.12 7.77 -4.39
N PHE A 30 6.96 8.85 -3.67
CA PHE A 30 5.77 9.07 -2.83
C PHE A 30 5.21 10.47 -3.04
N VAL A 31 3.90 10.55 -3.11
CA VAL A 31 3.17 11.81 -2.94
C VAL A 31 2.92 12.00 -1.45
N ILE A 32 3.46 13.08 -0.91
CA ILE A 32 3.28 13.46 0.49
C ILE A 32 2.07 14.39 0.57
N PRO A 33 1.16 14.20 1.54
CA PRO A 33 0.02 15.10 1.73
C PRO A 33 0.46 16.55 1.93
N GLU A 34 -0.29 17.52 1.38
CA GLU A 34 0.00 18.96 1.56
C GLU A 34 0.08 19.39 3.03
N GLN A 35 -0.61 18.65 3.92
CA GLN A 35 -0.62 18.89 5.37
C GLN A 35 0.48 18.11 6.12
N ALA A 36 1.47 17.58 5.41
CA ALA A 36 2.53 16.75 6.00
C ALA A 36 3.35 17.46 7.09
N ASN A 37 3.45 18.79 7.08
CA ASN A 37 4.23 19.54 8.07
C ASN A 37 3.86 19.18 9.53
N ALA A 38 2.59 18.96 9.83
CA ALA A 38 2.16 18.53 11.17
C ALA A 38 2.65 17.12 11.54
N TYR A 39 2.85 16.24 10.56
CA TYR A 39 3.44 14.92 10.79
C TYR A 39 4.95 15.01 11.02
N LEU A 40 5.60 15.95 10.34
CA LEU A 40 7.05 16.14 10.37
C LEU A 40 7.50 16.70 11.73
N ASP A 41 6.75 17.64 12.30
CA ASP A 41 7.03 18.21 13.60
C ASP A 41 6.94 17.17 14.73
N ASN A 42 5.94 16.28 14.67
CA ASN A 42 5.75 15.23 15.66
C ASN A 42 6.89 14.20 15.63
N ILE A 43 7.38 13.83 14.44
CA ILE A 43 8.50 12.86 14.30
C ILE A 43 9.78 13.43 14.87
N SER A 44 10.10 14.69 14.60
CA SER A 44 11.27 15.35 15.18
C SER A 44 11.25 15.35 16.71
N GLN A 45 10.07 15.56 17.32
CA GLN A 45 9.91 15.48 18.77
C GLN A 45 10.15 14.06 19.30
N VAL A 46 9.57 13.03 18.64
CA VAL A 46 9.76 11.63 19.06
C VAL A 46 11.23 11.20 18.96
N ILE A 47 11.94 11.59 17.89
CA ILE A 47 13.36 11.29 17.73
C ILE A 47 14.18 11.92 18.86
N ASN A 48 13.88 13.18 19.22
CA ASN A 48 14.57 13.90 20.29
C ASN A 48 14.34 13.27 21.68
N THR A 49 13.24 12.51 21.88
CA THR A 49 13.00 11.80 23.15
C THR A 49 13.77 10.49 23.27
N ASN A 50 14.50 10.07 22.24
CA ASN A 50 15.24 8.79 22.21
C ASN A 50 14.36 7.56 22.52
N LYS A 51 13.06 7.65 22.21
CA LYS A 51 12.11 6.54 22.45
C LYS A 51 12.54 5.30 21.67
N GLN A 52 12.69 4.18 22.36
CA GLN A 52 13.04 2.92 21.75
C GLN A 52 11.82 2.25 21.10
N PRO A 53 12.00 1.44 20.02
CA PRO A 53 10.92 0.68 19.43
C PRO A 53 10.34 -0.32 20.43
N ASN A 54 9.02 -0.38 20.50
CA ASN A 54 8.29 -1.37 21.29
C ASN A 54 7.80 -2.50 20.38
N ALA A 55 8.76 -3.21 19.78
CA ALA A 55 8.46 -4.32 18.88
C ALA A 55 7.97 -5.55 19.64
N MET A 56 6.98 -6.23 19.10
CA MET A 56 6.35 -7.40 19.71
C MET A 56 6.27 -8.57 18.74
N ALA A 57 6.20 -9.79 19.30
CA ALA A 57 6.16 -11.02 18.52
C ALA A 57 4.84 -11.18 17.72
N ARG A 58 3.76 -10.57 18.18
CA ARG A 58 2.44 -10.66 17.55
C ARG A 58 1.63 -9.39 17.79
N VAL A 59 0.92 -8.98 16.75
CA VAL A 59 -0.12 -7.96 16.78
C VAL A 59 -1.47 -8.65 16.57
N HIS A 60 -2.53 -8.21 17.24
CA HIS A 60 -3.85 -8.84 17.11
C HIS A 60 -4.99 -7.85 17.40
N ILE A 61 -5.85 -7.63 16.40
CA ILE A 61 -7.09 -6.83 16.52
C ILE A 61 -8.32 -7.57 15.99
N GLU A 62 -8.13 -8.59 15.20
CA GLU A 62 -9.21 -9.33 14.56
C GLU A 62 -10.14 -9.93 15.61
N HIS A 63 -11.46 -9.85 15.39
CA HIS A 63 -12.51 -10.24 16.38
C HIS A 63 -12.37 -9.60 17.78
N SER A 64 -11.66 -8.47 17.89
CA SER A 64 -11.51 -7.74 19.15
C SER A 64 -12.39 -6.48 19.17
N LEU A 65 -12.76 -6.05 20.37
CA LEU A 65 -13.53 -4.84 20.59
C LEU A 65 -12.64 -3.67 21.04
N PRO A 66 -13.01 -2.40 20.74
CA PRO A 66 -12.28 -1.25 21.20
C PRO A 66 -12.06 -1.25 22.72
N GLY A 67 -10.88 -0.80 23.17
CA GLY A 67 -10.52 -0.72 24.58
C GLY A 67 -9.91 -2.02 25.15
N GLN A 68 -9.93 -3.12 24.43
CA GLN A 68 -9.23 -4.33 24.87
C GLN A 68 -7.70 -4.14 24.83
N PRO A 69 -6.93 -4.72 25.78
CA PRO A 69 -5.48 -4.51 25.89
C PRO A 69 -4.69 -4.87 24.63
N ASN A 70 -5.09 -5.93 23.90
CA ASN A 70 -4.49 -6.32 22.63
C ASN A 70 -4.72 -5.26 21.54
N VAL A 71 -5.90 -4.64 21.50
CA VAL A 71 -6.24 -3.58 20.55
C VAL A 71 -5.40 -2.33 20.81
N ILE A 72 -5.27 -1.93 22.09
CA ILE A 72 -4.43 -0.77 22.48
C ILE A 72 -2.98 -1.00 22.05
N LYS A 73 -2.42 -2.19 22.34
CA LYS A 73 -1.05 -2.56 21.93
C LYS A 73 -0.89 -2.58 20.42
N ALA A 74 -1.89 -3.08 19.68
CA ALA A 74 -1.85 -3.11 18.23
C ALA A 74 -1.84 -1.70 17.64
N PHE A 75 -2.66 -0.77 18.15
CA PHE A 75 -2.64 0.62 17.70
C PHE A 75 -1.32 1.32 18.01
N ASP A 76 -0.66 1.02 19.14
CA ASP A 76 0.70 1.53 19.40
C ASP A 76 1.70 1.01 18.35
N ALA A 77 1.63 -0.27 18.00
CA ALA A 77 2.43 -0.86 16.93
C ALA A 77 2.20 -0.17 15.57
N TYR A 78 0.94 0.03 15.18
CA TYR A 78 0.58 0.68 13.90
C TYR A 78 1.06 2.13 13.85
N ASN A 79 1.01 2.84 14.97
CA ASN A 79 1.59 4.19 15.06
C ASN A 79 3.12 4.17 14.87
N GLN A 80 3.82 3.16 15.39
CA GLN A 80 5.26 3.01 15.18
C GLN A 80 5.57 2.76 13.68
N PHE A 81 4.77 1.95 12.97
CA PHE A 81 4.94 1.73 11.53
C PHE A 81 4.78 3.03 10.74
N LYS A 82 3.76 3.82 11.05
CA LYS A 82 3.56 5.13 10.42
C LYS A 82 4.72 6.09 10.73
N MET A 83 5.18 6.12 11.98
CA MET A 83 6.31 6.98 12.36
C MET A 83 7.59 6.62 11.63
N MET A 84 7.95 5.33 11.52
CA MET A 84 9.17 4.95 10.82
C MET A 84 9.09 5.21 9.31
N ARG A 85 7.92 5.00 8.66
CA ARG A 85 7.70 5.38 7.26
C ARG A 85 7.85 6.88 7.05
N ASN A 86 7.21 7.67 7.91
CA ASN A 86 7.28 9.12 7.79
C ASN A 86 8.70 9.65 8.04
N ALA A 87 9.45 9.05 8.98
CA ALA A 87 10.87 9.36 9.14
C ALA A 87 11.69 8.98 7.90
N ALA A 88 11.43 7.83 7.29
CA ALA A 88 12.10 7.44 6.05
C ALA A 88 11.82 8.45 4.91
N LEU A 89 10.58 8.93 4.78
CA LEU A 89 10.22 9.98 3.82
C LEU A 89 10.95 11.29 4.12
N LEU A 90 11.05 11.69 5.39
CA LEU A 90 11.85 12.87 5.80
C LEU A 90 13.32 12.73 5.45
N TRP A 91 13.88 11.53 5.64
CA TRP A 91 15.23 11.26 5.21
C TRP A 91 15.39 11.42 3.70
N SER A 92 14.48 10.85 2.91
CA SER A 92 14.53 10.95 1.44
C SER A 92 14.46 12.40 0.92
N GLU A 93 13.81 13.30 1.67
CA GLU A 93 13.69 14.72 1.29
C GLU A 93 14.85 15.56 1.81
N SER A 94 15.35 15.29 3.03
CA SER A 94 16.32 16.14 3.72
C SER A 94 17.75 15.61 3.73
N ASN A 95 17.95 14.32 3.46
CA ASN A 95 19.20 13.59 3.68
C ASN A 95 19.73 13.65 5.13
N ASP A 96 18.90 14.05 6.12
CA ASP A 96 19.29 14.12 7.52
C ASP A 96 19.37 12.69 8.12
N GLU A 97 20.58 12.31 8.47
CA GLU A 97 20.95 10.96 8.97
C GLU A 97 20.10 10.49 10.15
N LYS A 98 19.66 11.40 11.02
CA LYS A 98 18.84 11.03 12.19
C LYS A 98 17.55 10.32 11.81
N TYR A 99 16.92 10.70 10.70
CA TYR A 99 15.69 10.08 10.22
C TYR A 99 15.93 8.69 9.63
N PHE A 100 17.04 8.51 8.90
CA PHE A 100 17.46 7.20 8.44
C PHE A 100 17.73 6.24 9.61
N LEU A 101 18.53 6.67 10.59
CA LEU A 101 18.88 5.86 11.75
C LEU A 101 17.64 5.46 12.57
N PHE A 102 16.70 6.40 12.75
CA PHE A 102 15.42 6.11 13.40
C PHE A 102 14.64 5.05 12.65
N SER A 103 14.39 5.25 11.35
CA SER A 103 13.65 4.32 10.51
C SER A 103 14.28 2.93 10.49
N LYS A 104 15.60 2.86 10.33
CA LYS A 104 16.36 1.61 10.34
C LYS A 104 16.27 0.89 11.67
N SER A 105 16.45 1.59 12.79
CA SER A 105 16.42 0.98 14.12
C SER A 105 15.04 0.37 14.44
N TYR A 106 13.96 1.07 14.10
CA TYR A 106 12.60 0.58 14.29
C TYR A 106 12.30 -0.61 13.37
N LEU A 107 12.66 -0.51 12.09
CA LEU A 107 12.49 -1.60 11.12
C LEU A 107 13.18 -2.89 11.59
N LEU A 108 14.46 -2.82 11.92
CA LEU A 108 15.24 -3.98 12.36
C LEU A 108 14.70 -4.57 13.67
N ALA A 109 14.29 -3.73 14.63
CA ALA A 109 13.69 -4.21 15.87
C ALA A 109 12.40 -4.97 15.63
N TRP A 110 11.53 -4.48 14.74
CA TRP A 110 10.29 -5.18 14.39
C TRP A 110 10.57 -6.52 13.68
N LEU A 111 11.45 -6.55 12.68
CA LEU A 111 11.77 -7.78 11.95
C LEU A 111 12.46 -8.84 12.83
N SER A 112 13.21 -8.42 13.85
CA SER A 112 13.84 -9.34 14.80
C SER A 112 12.83 -10.02 15.73
N ASN A 113 11.75 -9.32 16.08
CA ASN A 113 10.78 -9.77 17.08
C ASN A 113 9.52 -10.35 16.49
N TYR A 114 8.98 -9.72 15.43
CA TYR A 114 7.70 -10.11 14.85
C TYR A 114 7.76 -11.48 14.18
N ARG A 115 6.67 -12.23 14.33
CA ARG A 115 6.45 -13.50 13.61
C ARG A 115 5.13 -13.40 12.87
N PRO A 116 5.12 -13.50 11.52
CA PRO A 116 3.92 -13.42 10.72
C PRO A 116 2.83 -14.37 11.20
N SER A 117 1.66 -13.81 11.46
CA SER A 117 0.50 -14.57 11.92
C SER A 117 -0.32 -15.15 10.79
N LEU A 118 -0.12 -14.63 9.57
CA LEU A 118 -0.91 -14.86 8.36
C LEU A 118 -2.38 -14.45 8.54
N ASN A 119 -2.65 -13.59 9.52
CA ASN A 119 -3.93 -12.90 9.65
C ASN A 119 -3.84 -11.54 8.94
N PRO A 120 -4.45 -11.39 7.76
CA PRO A 120 -4.26 -10.20 6.94
C PRO A 120 -4.90 -8.95 7.54
N ILE A 121 -5.85 -9.09 8.46
CA ILE A 121 -6.49 -7.95 9.15
C ILE A 121 -5.55 -7.38 10.20
N ASP A 122 -4.84 -8.25 10.92
CA ASP A 122 -3.81 -7.84 11.88
C ASP A 122 -2.58 -7.24 11.16
N GLU A 123 -2.29 -7.75 9.96
CA GLU A 123 -1.06 -7.44 9.22
C GLU A 123 -1.22 -6.36 8.14
N THR A 124 -2.44 -5.93 7.82
CA THR A 124 -2.63 -4.91 6.78
C THR A 124 -1.87 -3.61 7.04
N PRO A 125 -1.70 -3.11 8.30
CA PRO A 125 -0.94 -1.89 8.58
C PRO A 125 0.58 -2.04 8.48
N PHE A 126 1.09 -3.26 8.25
CA PHE A 126 2.52 -3.48 7.97
C PHE A 126 2.96 -2.97 6.59
N ASP A 127 2.02 -2.50 5.75
CA ASP A 127 2.35 -1.79 4.52
C ASP A 127 3.34 -0.64 4.78
N ALA A 128 3.14 0.13 5.86
CA ALA A 128 4.06 1.20 6.25
C ALA A 128 5.47 0.70 6.64
N LEU A 129 5.59 -0.51 7.19
CA LEU A 129 6.89 -1.15 7.46
C LEU A 129 7.59 -1.56 6.15
N ILE A 130 6.83 -2.13 5.20
CA ILE A 130 7.36 -2.52 3.88
C ILE A 130 7.79 -1.27 3.10
N ASP A 131 6.97 -0.21 3.11
CA ASP A 131 7.31 1.09 2.53
C ASP A 131 8.61 1.66 3.14
N THR A 132 8.76 1.58 4.46
CA THR A 132 9.98 2.04 5.15
C THR A 132 11.23 1.39 4.56
N TYR A 133 11.21 0.05 4.43
CA TYR A 133 12.33 -0.66 3.81
C TYR A 133 12.59 -0.18 2.38
N THR A 134 11.54 -0.08 1.56
CA THR A 134 11.64 0.35 0.18
C THR A 134 12.34 1.72 0.05
N ILE A 135 12.00 2.65 0.95
CA ILE A 135 12.58 4.00 0.96
C ILE A 135 14.05 3.98 1.40
N ILE A 136 14.39 3.27 2.49
CA ILE A 136 15.75 3.33 3.05
C ILE A 136 16.71 2.29 2.46
N LYS A 137 16.22 1.33 1.67
CA LYS A 137 16.99 0.25 1.02
C LYS A 137 18.29 0.71 0.36
N PRO A 138 18.35 1.82 -0.39
CA PRO A 138 19.58 2.25 -1.05
C PRO A 138 20.74 2.56 -0.09
N LYS A 139 20.45 2.83 1.19
CA LYS A 139 21.46 3.17 2.21
C LYS A 139 21.76 2.03 3.18
N LEU A 140 21.03 0.94 3.12
CA LEU A 140 21.29 -0.25 3.95
C LEU A 140 22.54 -0.98 3.42
N ASN A 141 23.32 -1.57 4.32
CA ASN A 141 24.40 -2.45 3.91
C ASN A 141 23.87 -3.80 3.40
N GLU A 142 24.73 -4.58 2.73
CA GLU A 142 24.39 -5.85 2.11
C GLU A 142 23.76 -6.84 3.12
N LYS A 143 24.38 -7.00 4.30
CA LYS A 143 23.88 -7.90 5.35
C LYS A 143 22.49 -7.51 5.86
N GLU A 144 22.24 -6.22 6.04
CA GLU A 144 20.92 -5.70 6.43
C GLU A 144 19.89 -5.97 5.33
N ASN A 145 20.25 -5.73 4.06
CA ASN A 145 19.38 -6.00 2.92
C ASN A 145 19.05 -7.49 2.79
N GLU A 146 20.04 -8.38 2.92
CA GLU A 146 19.83 -9.82 2.88
C GLU A 146 18.91 -10.31 3.98
N LEU A 147 19.10 -9.84 5.21
CA LEU A 147 18.24 -10.18 6.35
C LEU A 147 16.77 -9.81 6.08
N ILE A 148 16.54 -8.57 5.62
CA ILE A 148 15.19 -8.05 5.40
C ILE A 148 14.55 -8.75 4.21
N THR A 149 15.26 -8.92 3.10
CA THR A 149 14.72 -9.58 1.90
C THR A 149 14.42 -11.05 2.16
N SER A 150 15.23 -11.77 2.94
CA SER A 150 14.95 -13.14 3.35
C SER A 150 13.65 -13.23 4.13
N PHE A 151 13.48 -12.38 5.16
CA PHE A 151 12.25 -12.33 5.95
C PHE A 151 11.02 -12.01 5.10
N PHE A 152 11.12 -11.04 4.18
CA PHE A 152 10.01 -10.66 3.32
C PHE A 152 9.62 -11.76 2.33
N LYS A 153 10.60 -12.46 1.75
CA LYS A 153 10.34 -13.60 0.86
C LYS A 153 9.69 -14.77 1.59
N GLU A 154 10.14 -15.08 2.79
CA GLU A 154 9.53 -16.11 3.62
C GLU A 154 8.08 -15.76 3.93
N TRP A 155 7.82 -14.54 4.40
CA TRP A 155 6.46 -14.06 4.72
C TRP A 155 5.52 -14.12 3.51
N ALA A 156 5.97 -13.66 2.32
CA ALA A 156 5.18 -13.76 1.09
C ALA A 156 4.86 -15.21 0.70
N ASN A 157 5.87 -16.11 0.79
CA ASN A 157 5.68 -17.53 0.49
C ASN A 157 4.72 -18.21 1.49
N ASP A 158 4.77 -17.84 2.77
CA ASP A 158 3.86 -18.38 3.78
C ASP A 158 2.41 -17.99 3.49
N TYR A 159 2.14 -16.76 3.09
CA TYR A 159 0.81 -16.35 2.62
C TYR A 159 0.37 -17.12 1.37
N ILE A 160 1.25 -17.25 0.37
CA ILE A 160 0.94 -18.00 -0.87
C ILE A 160 0.63 -19.46 -0.53
N ASN A 161 1.44 -20.10 0.30
CA ASN A 161 1.22 -21.47 0.74
C ASN A 161 -0.08 -21.62 1.55
N TYR A 162 -0.42 -20.62 2.38
CA TYR A 162 -1.70 -20.59 3.08
C TYR A 162 -2.87 -20.54 2.09
N ILE A 163 -2.82 -19.68 1.07
CA ILE A 163 -3.85 -19.54 0.03
C ILE A 163 -4.03 -20.86 -0.70
N ILE A 164 -2.95 -21.50 -1.19
CA ILE A 164 -2.99 -22.78 -1.90
C ILE A 164 -3.63 -23.87 -1.03
N ARG A 165 -3.22 -23.98 0.23
CA ARG A 165 -3.82 -24.97 1.15
C ARG A 165 -5.31 -24.73 1.37
N LYS A 166 -5.73 -23.48 1.48
CA LYS A 166 -7.14 -23.12 1.68
C LYS A 166 -7.99 -23.35 0.42
N GLU A 167 -7.49 -23.00 -0.76
CA GLU A 167 -8.16 -23.27 -2.03
C GLU A 167 -8.44 -24.78 -2.20
N ASN A 168 -7.52 -25.63 -1.76
CA ASN A 168 -7.64 -27.09 -1.84
C ASN A 168 -8.41 -27.73 -0.67
N SER A 169 -8.89 -26.93 0.30
CA SER A 169 -9.67 -27.45 1.43
C SER A 169 -11.17 -27.54 1.10
N ILE A 170 -11.90 -28.38 1.86
CA ILE A 170 -13.36 -28.60 1.70
C ILE A 170 -14.14 -27.27 1.77
N LYS A 171 -13.74 -26.35 2.64
CA LYS A 171 -14.40 -25.06 2.81
C LYS A 171 -14.00 -24.04 1.73
N GLY A 172 -12.93 -24.31 1.01
CA GLY A 172 -12.37 -23.38 0.03
C GLY A 172 -11.81 -22.10 0.66
N LEU A 173 -11.46 -21.15 -0.21
CA LEU A 173 -11.03 -19.81 0.15
C LEU A 173 -12.16 -18.82 -0.15
N THR A 174 -12.57 -18.03 0.85
CA THR A 174 -13.57 -16.98 0.68
C THR A 174 -12.95 -15.80 -0.08
N PRO A 175 -13.63 -15.27 -1.11
CA PRO A 175 -13.13 -14.13 -1.88
C PRO A 175 -13.52 -12.81 -1.22
N ASP A 176 -13.26 -12.67 0.07
CA ASP A 176 -13.61 -11.52 0.90
C ASP A 176 -12.43 -10.54 1.05
N ASN A 177 -12.63 -9.50 1.84
CA ASN A 177 -11.60 -8.51 2.17
C ASN A 177 -10.31 -9.14 2.74
N TRP A 178 -10.39 -10.27 3.45
CA TRP A 178 -9.20 -10.97 3.94
C TRP A 178 -8.27 -11.38 2.79
N GLN A 179 -8.86 -11.89 1.70
CA GLN A 179 -8.07 -12.27 0.53
C GLN A 179 -7.49 -11.02 -0.17
N SER A 180 -8.24 -9.94 -0.24
CA SER A 180 -7.77 -8.67 -0.80
C SER A 180 -6.59 -8.09 -0.02
N HIS A 181 -6.63 -8.15 1.32
CA HIS A 181 -5.51 -7.74 2.16
C HIS A 181 -4.28 -8.65 2.03
N ARG A 182 -4.45 -9.99 1.87
CA ARG A 182 -3.33 -10.91 1.57
C ARG A 182 -2.65 -10.53 0.26
N ILE A 183 -3.44 -10.26 -0.77
CA ILE A 183 -2.93 -9.86 -2.10
C ILE A 183 -2.10 -8.57 -1.97
N LYS A 184 -2.58 -7.56 -1.25
CA LYS A 184 -1.81 -6.34 -1.00
C LYS A 184 -0.44 -6.65 -0.39
N ILE A 185 -0.42 -7.41 0.71
CA ILE A 185 0.81 -7.72 1.43
C ILE A 185 1.78 -8.50 0.54
N ILE A 186 1.33 -9.57 -0.12
CA ILE A 186 2.17 -10.39 -1.02
C ILE A 186 2.76 -9.51 -2.14
N THR A 187 1.95 -8.66 -2.76
CA THR A 187 2.37 -7.81 -3.88
C THR A 187 3.44 -6.79 -3.43
N MET A 188 3.24 -6.17 -2.27
CA MET A 188 4.23 -5.22 -1.71
C MET A 188 5.54 -5.92 -1.35
N LEU A 189 5.48 -7.11 -0.74
CA LEU A 189 6.67 -7.91 -0.40
C LEU A 189 7.42 -8.36 -1.66
N ALA A 190 6.72 -8.82 -2.69
CA ALA A 190 7.30 -9.21 -3.97
C ALA A 190 8.01 -8.02 -4.66
N SER A 191 7.37 -6.85 -4.65
CA SER A 191 7.94 -5.61 -5.19
C SER A 191 9.19 -5.18 -4.41
N ALA A 192 9.11 -5.10 -3.08
CA ALA A 192 10.21 -4.66 -2.21
C ALA A 192 11.46 -5.56 -2.35
N THR A 193 11.25 -6.84 -2.62
CA THR A 193 12.35 -7.83 -2.82
C THR A 193 12.79 -7.99 -4.27
N ASN A 194 12.14 -7.29 -5.23
CA ASN A 194 12.36 -7.46 -6.67
C ASN A 194 12.22 -8.92 -7.14
N ASP A 195 11.31 -9.69 -6.50
CA ASP A 195 11.13 -11.12 -6.77
C ASP A 195 10.04 -11.32 -7.83
N LYS A 196 10.44 -11.61 -9.06
CA LYS A 196 9.54 -11.78 -10.20
C LYS A 196 8.64 -13.00 -10.08
N ASP A 197 9.10 -14.07 -9.45
CA ASP A 197 8.32 -15.30 -9.28
C ASP A 197 7.21 -15.08 -8.25
N LEU A 198 7.53 -14.41 -7.13
CA LEU A 198 6.51 -13.99 -6.16
C LEU A 198 5.49 -13.03 -6.79
N PHE A 199 5.98 -12.09 -7.62
CA PHE A 199 5.10 -11.14 -8.31
C PHE A 199 4.17 -11.82 -9.32
N SER A 200 4.67 -12.82 -10.06
CA SER A 200 3.85 -13.64 -10.97
C SER A 200 2.74 -14.38 -10.21
N LYS A 201 3.08 -15.03 -9.09
CA LYS A 201 2.10 -15.69 -8.22
C LYS A 201 1.06 -14.72 -7.66
N ALA A 202 1.51 -13.52 -7.24
CA ALA A 202 0.60 -12.46 -6.79
C ALA A 202 -0.39 -12.04 -7.89
N THR A 203 0.08 -11.96 -9.14
CA THR A 203 -0.75 -11.65 -10.32
C THR A 203 -1.85 -12.70 -10.52
N GLU A 204 -1.51 -13.99 -10.47
CA GLU A 204 -2.49 -15.07 -10.60
C GLU A 204 -3.53 -15.03 -9.47
N ILE A 205 -3.10 -14.79 -8.24
CA ILE A 205 -3.99 -14.69 -7.07
C ILE A 205 -4.91 -13.47 -7.21
N PHE A 206 -4.38 -12.32 -7.65
CA PHE A 206 -5.17 -11.12 -7.93
C PHE A 206 -6.25 -11.38 -8.99
N GLN A 207 -5.89 -11.98 -10.11
CA GLN A 207 -6.81 -12.29 -11.20
C GLN A 207 -7.95 -13.22 -10.74
N LYS A 208 -7.63 -14.24 -9.94
CA LYS A 208 -8.63 -15.12 -9.32
C LYS A 208 -9.55 -14.36 -8.36
N GLN A 209 -9.01 -13.41 -7.59
CA GLN A 209 -9.78 -12.57 -6.68
C GLN A 209 -10.77 -11.69 -7.45
N ILE A 210 -10.32 -11.00 -8.50
CA ILE A 210 -11.21 -10.18 -9.35
C ILE A 210 -12.38 -11.02 -9.88
N LEU A 211 -12.10 -12.22 -10.40
CA LEU A 211 -13.13 -13.12 -10.93
C LEU A 211 -14.17 -13.55 -9.88
N LYS A 212 -13.72 -13.82 -8.63
CA LYS A 212 -14.57 -14.40 -7.58
C LYS A 212 -15.25 -13.36 -6.69
N ASN A 213 -14.57 -12.23 -6.45
CA ASN A 213 -15.00 -11.20 -5.52
C ASN A 213 -15.95 -10.17 -6.15
N ILE A 214 -15.67 -9.77 -7.39
CA ILE A 214 -16.39 -8.66 -8.05
C ILE A 214 -17.36 -9.25 -9.08
N LYS A 215 -18.65 -8.92 -8.93
CA LYS A 215 -19.67 -9.27 -9.93
C LYS A 215 -19.50 -8.42 -11.19
N PRO A 216 -20.01 -8.82 -12.36
CA PRO A 216 -20.04 -7.96 -13.55
C PRO A 216 -20.77 -6.63 -13.36
N SER A 217 -21.66 -6.54 -12.36
CA SER A 217 -22.33 -5.30 -11.94
C SER A 217 -21.42 -4.33 -11.15
N GLY A 218 -20.22 -4.77 -10.73
CA GLY A 218 -19.33 -4.06 -9.83
C GLY A 218 -19.56 -4.32 -8.34
N GLU A 219 -20.67 -4.95 -7.96
CA GLU A 219 -20.92 -5.31 -6.56
C GLU A 219 -19.88 -6.32 -6.07
N VAL A 220 -19.32 -6.09 -4.87
CA VAL A 220 -18.31 -6.97 -4.27
C VAL A 220 -18.93 -7.98 -3.31
N TYR A 221 -18.23 -9.10 -3.08
CA TYR A 221 -18.66 -10.18 -2.19
C TYR A 221 -18.99 -9.68 -0.78
N ASP A 222 -18.11 -8.84 -0.21
CA ASP A 222 -18.31 -8.31 1.15
C ASP A 222 -19.59 -7.48 1.30
N PHE A 223 -20.01 -6.76 0.28
CA PHE A 223 -21.30 -6.05 0.33
C PHE A 223 -22.47 -7.03 0.45
N SER A 224 -22.45 -8.12 -0.31
CA SER A 224 -23.48 -9.16 -0.25
C SER A 224 -23.54 -9.90 1.10
N GLU A 225 -22.41 -9.99 1.82
CA GLU A 225 -22.31 -10.68 3.11
C GLU A 225 -22.52 -9.77 4.31
N ARG A 226 -22.07 -8.52 4.20
CA ARG A 226 -22.06 -7.57 5.32
C ARG A 226 -23.16 -6.53 5.25
N ASP A 227 -23.81 -6.36 4.10
CA ASP A 227 -24.78 -5.28 3.85
C ASP A 227 -24.20 -3.91 4.25
N ALA A 228 -22.97 -3.64 3.78
CA ALA A 228 -22.20 -2.48 4.20
C ALA A 228 -21.29 -1.94 3.09
N ILE A 229 -21.47 -0.66 2.73
CA ILE A 229 -20.59 0.07 1.82
C ILE A 229 -19.17 0.19 2.42
N SER A 230 -19.07 0.37 3.74
CA SER A 230 -17.78 0.41 4.42
C SER A 230 -16.93 -0.85 4.21
N TYR A 231 -17.56 -2.03 4.11
CA TYR A 231 -16.85 -3.27 3.80
C TYR A 231 -16.48 -3.40 2.34
N ALA A 232 -17.32 -2.88 1.42
CA ALA A 232 -16.93 -2.79 0.01
C ALA A 232 -15.70 -1.87 -0.18
N VAL A 233 -15.63 -0.74 0.54
CA VAL A 233 -14.45 0.13 0.57
C VAL A 233 -13.24 -0.59 1.18
N PHE A 234 -13.44 -1.32 2.29
CA PHE A 234 -12.38 -2.04 3.00
C PHE A 234 -11.79 -3.20 2.19
N ASP A 235 -12.58 -3.78 1.28
CA ASP A 235 -12.17 -4.82 0.35
C ASP A 235 -11.44 -4.24 -0.88
N LEU A 236 -11.99 -3.19 -1.51
CA LEU A 236 -11.44 -2.62 -2.73
C LEU A 236 -10.17 -1.78 -2.51
N LEU A 237 -9.99 -1.18 -1.32
CA LEU A 237 -8.80 -0.39 -1.00
C LEU A 237 -7.49 -1.21 -1.11
N PRO A 238 -7.34 -2.37 -0.46
CA PRO A 238 -6.12 -3.17 -0.58
C PRO A 238 -5.89 -3.70 -2.00
N LEU A 239 -6.95 -4.03 -2.76
CA LEU A 239 -6.81 -4.40 -4.17
C LEU A 239 -6.30 -3.24 -5.03
N SER A 240 -6.79 -2.03 -4.75
CA SER A 240 -6.33 -0.81 -5.44
C SER A 240 -4.88 -0.49 -5.08
N GLN A 241 -4.49 -0.66 -3.82
CA GLN A 241 -3.09 -0.50 -3.39
C GLN A 241 -2.19 -1.54 -4.09
N ALA A 242 -2.61 -2.80 -4.17
CA ALA A 242 -1.88 -3.84 -4.91
C ALA A 242 -1.76 -3.50 -6.41
N ALA A 243 -2.84 -3.01 -7.04
CA ALA A 243 -2.82 -2.58 -8.43
C ALA A 243 -1.90 -1.38 -8.66
N LEU A 244 -1.79 -0.45 -7.70
CA LEU A 244 -0.86 0.67 -7.78
C LEU A 244 0.60 0.21 -7.67
N VAL A 245 0.91 -0.72 -6.77
CA VAL A 245 2.22 -1.37 -6.70
C VAL A 245 2.53 -2.09 -8.03
N ALA A 246 1.55 -2.79 -8.60
CA ALA A 246 1.70 -3.46 -9.89
C ALA A 246 2.00 -2.46 -11.03
N LYS A 247 1.28 -1.34 -11.10
CA LYS A 247 1.51 -0.25 -12.05
C LYS A 247 2.94 0.29 -11.95
N ASN A 248 3.45 0.49 -10.73
CA ASN A 248 4.81 0.96 -10.48
C ASN A 248 5.88 -0.07 -10.92
N ASN A 249 5.53 -1.35 -11.00
CA ASN A 249 6.36 -2.44 -11.52
C ASN A 249 6.13 -2.75 -13.02
N GLY A 250 5.33 -1.93 -13.73
CA GLY A 250 5.09 -2.07 -15.16
C GLY A 250 3.95 -3.03 -15.53
N TYR A 251 3.10 -3.44 -14.58
CA TYR A 251 1.95 -4.32 -14.81
C TYR A 251 0.63 -3.54 -14.72
N ASP A 252 -0.27 -3.75 -15.66
CA ASP A 252 -1.61 -3.14 -15.65
C ASP A 252 -2.65 -4.09 -15.03
N TRP A 253 -2.71 -4.11 -13.69
CA TRP A 253 -3.77 -4.85 -12.99
C TRP A 253 -5.11 -4.08 -12.95
N PHE A 254 -5.06 -2.76 -13.08
CA PHE A 254 -6.27 -1.96 -13.06
C PHE A 254 -7.10 -2.13 -14.35
N GLY A 255 -6.42 -2.27 -15.50
CA GLY A 255 -7.05 -2.58 -16.78
C GLY A 255 -7.47 -4.04 -16.97
N TYR A 256 -7.11 -4.95 -16.02
CA TYR A 256 -7.47 -6.35 -16.15
C TYR A 256 -8.99 -6.57 -16.05
N VAL A 257 -9.53 -7.31 -17.02
CA VAL A 257 -10.92 -7.78 -17.06
C VAL A 257 -10.93 -9.30 -16.99
N SER A 258 -11.67 -9.85 -16.03
CA SER A 258 -11.81 -11.30 -15.87
C SER A 258 -12.66 -11.94 -16.98
N PRO A 259 -12.63 -13.27 -17.14
CA PRO A 259 -13.50 -13.96 -18.10
C PRO A 259 -15.00 -13.76 -17.88
N SER A 260 -15.42 -13.41 -16.65
CA SER A 260 -16.82 -13.05 -16.34
C SER A 260 -17.19 -11.62 -16.73
N GLY A 261 -16.22 -10.80 -17.16
CA GLY A 261 -16.39 -9.39 -17.41
C GLY A 261 -16.19 -8.50 -16.19
N SER A 262 -15.77 -9.04 -15.03
CA SER A 262 -15.51 -8.27 -13.80
C SER A 262 -14.12 -7.59 -13.85
N SER A 263 -14.00 -6.43 -13.23
CA SER A 263 -12.72 -5.70 -13.06
C SER A 263 -12.67 -4.91 -11.76
N LEU A 264 -11.47 -4.54 -11.31
CA LEU A 264 -11.29 -3.66 -10.17
C LEU A 264 -11.97 -2.29 -10.42
N LYS A 265 -11.83 -1.78 -11.65
CA LYS A 265 -12.47 -0.52 -12.05
C LYS A 265 -13.99 -0.56 -11.85
N GLN A 266 -14.65 -1.64 -12.27
CA GLN A 266 -16.10 -1.79 -12.07
C GLN A 266 -16.49 -1.80 -10.59
N GLY A 267 -15.68 -2.44 -9.72
CA GLY A 267 -15.91 -2.40 -8.28
C GLY A 267 -15.86 -0.98 -7.72
N ILE A 268 -14.89 -0.18 -8.15
CA ILE A 268 -14.76 1.23 -7.74
C ILE A 268 -15.89 2.07 -8.33
N ASP A 269 -16.23 1.91 -9.62
CA ASP A 269 -17.31 2.62 -10.28
C ASP A 269 -18.67 2.36 -9.62
N TRP A 270 -18.89 1.14 -9.12
CA TRP A 270 -20.10 0.79 -8.39
C TRP A 270 -20.28 1.60 -7.10
N LEU A 271 -19.19 2.04 -6.46
CA LEU A 271 -19.22 2.89 -5.28
C LEU A 271 -19.50 4.38 -5.60
N VAL A 272 -19.17 4.86 -6.80
CA VAL A 272 -19.24 6.29 -7.16
C VAL A 272 -20.60 6.94 -6.83
N PRO A 273 -21.76 6.35 -7.16
CA PRO A 273 -23.05 6.97 -6.84
C PRO A 273 -23.29 7.20 -5.34
N TYR A 274 -22.71 6.35 -4.47
CA TYR A 274 -22.78 6.54 -3.01
C TYR A 274 -21.86 7.68 -2.54
N MET A 275 -20.71 7.84 -3.19
CA MET A 275 -19.75 8.91 -2.87
C MET A 275 -20.24 10.27 -3.35
N GLU A 276 -20.98 10.29 -4.46
CA GLU A 276 -21.58 11.52 -4.99
C GLU A 276 -22.84 11.95 -4.27
N GLY A 277 -23.43 11.07 -3.43
CA GLY A 277 -24.70 11.30 -2.73
C GLY A 277 -25.93 11.01 -3.57
N LEU A 278 -25.78 10.38 -4.73
CA LEU A 278 -26.89 9.93 -5.60
C LEU A 278 -27.59 8.69 -5.05
N LYS A 279 -26.87 7.90 -4.24
CA LYS A 279 -27.38 6.76 -3.50
C LYS A 279 -26.99 6.87 -2.03
N SER A 280 -27.81 6.31 -1.16
CA SER A 280 -27.51 6.15 0.27
C SER A 280 -27.69 4.70 0.67
N HIS A 281 -26.99 4.26 1.72
CA HIS A 281 -27.09 2.91 2.25
C HIS A 281 -27.04 2.96 3.79
N ASN A 282 -27.93 2.21 4.43
CA ASN A 282 -27.89 1.98 5.87
C ASN A 282 -27.02 0.77 6.17
N GLU A 283 -25.89 1.01 6.82
CA GLU A 283 -24.85 0.03 7.12
C GLU A 283 -25.35 -1.12 8.00
N PHE A 284 -25.03 -2.34 7.64
CA PHE A 284 -25.20 -3.58 8.41
C PHE A 284 -26.63 -3.97 8.78
N ASN A 285 -27.66 -3.44 8.10
CA ASN A 285 -29.03 -3.77 8.44
C ASN A 285 -29.35 -5.26 8.28
N ASN A 286 -28.84 -5.87 7.22
CA ASN A 286 -29.06 -7.28 6.88
C ASN A 286 -27.75 -8.07 6.91
N THR A 287 -26.76 -7.66 7.71
CA THR A 287 -25.48 -8.37 7.80
C THR A 287 -25.68 -9.84 8.21
N LYS A 288 -24.97 -10.74 7.52
CA LYS A 288 -24.93 -12.16 7.87
C LYS A 288 -23.88 -12.48 8.95
N SER A 289 -23.00 -11.51 9.27
CA SER A 289 -21.94 -11.68 10.25
C SER A 289 -22.48 -11.49 11.67
N GLU A 290 -22.37 -12.53 12.50
CA GLU A 290 -22.74 -12.46 13.92
C GLU A 290 -21.90 -11.41 14.66
N PHE A 291 -20.63 -11.27 14.34
CA PHE A 291 -19.77 -10.29 15.00
C PHE A 291 -20.15 -8.84 14.66
N ASP A 292 -20.62 -8.57 13.44
CA ASP A 292 -21.17 -7.25 13.10
C ASP A 292 -22.46 -6.94 13.82
N LYS A 293 -23.32 -7.96 14.03
CA LYS A 293 -24.52 -7.81 14.86
C LYS A 293 -24.17 -7.45 16.31
N VAL A 294 -23.12 -8.08 16.87
CA VAL A 294 -22.59 -7.73 18.20
C VAL A 294 -22.10 -6.29 18.22
N ARG A 295 -21.26 -5.88 17.26
CA ARG A 295 -20.74 -4.51 17.17
C ARG A 295 -21.87 -3.47 17.06
N ARG A 296 -22.91 -3.79 16.29
CA ARG A 296 -24.10 -2.97 16.17
C ARG A 296 -24.88 -2.87 17.50
N SER A 297 -25.09 -4.01 18.19
CA SER A 297 -25.85 -4.07 19.46
C SER A 297 -25.20 -3.28 20.58
N ILE A 298 -23.87 -3.24 20.65
CA ILE A 298 -23.11 -2.44 21.63
C ILE A 298 -22.96 -0.97 21.21
N GLY A 299 -23.60 -0.55 20.11
CA GLY A 299 -23.69 0.84 19.70
C GLY A 299 -22.45 1.40 19.02
N MET A 300 -21.58 0.58 18.44
CA MET A 300 -20.44 1.08 17.66
C MET A 300 -20.93 1.93 16.48
N LYS A 301 -20.47 3.18 16.43
CA LYS A 301 -20.94 4.20 15.45
C LYS A 301 -20.83 3.75 14.01
N ASP A 302 -19.75 3.01 13.68
CA ASP A 302 -19.45 2.59 12.32
C ASP A 302 -20.25 1.35 11.86
N PHE A 303 -21.06 0.77 12.75
CA PHE A 303 -21.87 -0.43 12.48
C PHE A 303 -23.37 -0.17 12.41
N LYS A 304 -23.77 1.09 12.27
CA LYS A 304 -25.18 1.51 12.14
C LYS A 304 -25.30 2.87 11.45
N GLY A 305 -26.47 3.14 10.90
CA GLY A 305 -26.81 4.40 10.26
C GLY A 305 -26.35 4.48 8.82
N VAL A 306 -26.51 5.64 8.23
CA VAL A 306 -26.15 5.87 6.83
C VAL A 306 -24.64 5.92 6.66
N PHE A 307 -24.12 5.26 5.61
CA PHE A 307 -22.70 5.31 5.27
C PHE A 307 -22.23 6.76 5.08
N ASN A 308 -21.08 7.09 5.69
CA ASN A 308 -20.42 8.38 5.48
C ASN A 308 -19.40 8.31 4.36
N PRO A 309 -19.63 8.97 3.20
CA PRO A 309 -18.73 8.91 2.04
C PRO A 309 -17.28 9.31 2.33
N VAL A 310 -17.01 10.18 3.29
CA VAL A 310 -15.66 10.61 3.69
C VAL A 310 -14.76 9.41 4.06
N ARG A 311 -15.35 8.31 4.52
CA ARG A 311 -14.60 7.07 4.85
C ARG A 311 -13.98 6.39 3.65
N ALA A 312 -14.46 6.68 2.43
CA ALA A 312 -13.90 6.15 1.19
C ALA A 312 -12.75 7.00 0.63
N ALA A 313 -12.43 8.15 1.22
CA ALA A 313 -11.37 9.02 0.72
C ALA A 313 -10.03 8.29 0.46
N PRO A 314 -9.53 7.41 1.35
CA PRO A 314 -8.29 6.66 1.07
C PRO A 314 -8.36 5.82 -0.22
N LEU A 315 -9.48 5.13 -0.46
CA LEU A 315 -9.68 4.36 -1.69
C LEU A 315 -9.63 5.25 -2.93
N PHE A 316 -10.35 6.38 -2.91
CA PHE A 316 -10.42 7.25 -4.08
C PHE A 316 -9.13 8.00 -4.36
N TRP A 317 -8.29 8.28 -3.35
CA TRP A 317 -6.94 8.78 -3.57
C TRP A 317 -6.04 7.74 -4.25
N VAL A 318 -6.10 6.48 -3.85
CA VAL A 318 -5.39 5.39 -4.53
C VAL A 318 -5.93 5.20 -5.95
N ALA A 319 -7.25 5.19 -6.12
CA ALA A 319 -7.89 5.09 -7.42
C ALA A 319 -7.50 6.23 -8.35
N SER A 320 -7.35 7.46 -7.86
CA SER A 320 -6.92 8.61 -8.66
C SER A 320 -5.48 8.49 -9.18
N ALA A 321 -4.62 7.74 -8.50
CA ALA A 321 -3.28 7.42 -8.98
C ALA A 321 -3.29 6.32 -10.07
N LEU A 322 -4.35 5.51 -10.13
CA LEU A 322 -4.57 4.50 -11.16
C LEU A 322 -5.25 5.11 -12.40
N ASP A 323 -6.29 5.91 -12.18
CA ASP A 323 -7.09 6.61 -13.20
C ASP A 323 -7.44 8.02 -12.69
N GLU A 324 -6.96 9.07 -13.38
CA GLU A 324 -7.13 10.48 -13.00
C GLU A 324 -8.60 10.93 -12.94
N ASN A 325 -9.50 10.22 -13.61
CA ASN A 325 -10.94 10.52 -13.57
C ASN A 325 -11.52 10.45 -12.14
N TYR A 326 -10.89 9.76 -11.21
CA TYR A 326 -11.31 9.74 -9.80
C TYR A 326 -10.78 10.91 -8.96
N LEU A 327 -9.85 11.71 -9.48
CA LEU A 327 -9.22 12.80 -8.71
C LEU A 327 -10.22 13.88 -8.23
N PRO A 328 -11.19 14.34 -9.04
CA PRO A 328 -12.20 15.29 -8.55
C PRO A 328 -13.00 14.74 -7.34
N LEU A 329 -13.35 13.46 -7.38
CA LEU A 329 -14.09 12.82 -6.31
C LEU A 329 -13.22 12.61 -5.06
N ALA A 330 -11.97 12.20 -5.21
CA ALA A 330 -11.02 12.10 -4.10
C ALA A 330 -10.89 13.43 -3.35
N LYS A 331 -10.70 14.55 -4.08
CA LYS A 331 -10.62 15.90 -3.52
C LYS A 331 -11.91 16.33 -2.82
N LYS A 332 -13.07 16.00 -3.39
CA LYS A 332 -14.39 16.30 -2.80
C LYS A 332 -14.60 15.55 -1.47
N LEU A 333 -14.14 14.30 -1.38
CA LEU A 333 -14.36 13.49 -0.19
C LEU A 333 -13.53 13.98 1.01
N LYS A 334 -12.23 14.15 0.86
CA LYS A 334 -11.32 14.64 1.91
C LYS A 334 -9.91 14.82 1.35
N ALA A 335 -9.10 15.65 2.02
CA ALA A 335 -7.66 15.72 1.76
C ALA A 335 -6.99 14.34 1.88
N MET A 336 -5.91 14.13 1.14
CA MET A 336 -5.13 12.88 1.19
C MET A 336 -4.67 12.58 2.62
N PRO A 337 -5.05 11.43 3.21
CA PRO A 337 -4.80 11.16 4.62
C PRO A 337 -3.39 10.65 4.91
N GLU A 338 -2.74 10.01 3.94
CA GLU A 338 -1.45 9.34 4.11
C GLU A 338 -0.60 9.43 2.84
N PRO A 339 0.74 9.27 2.94
CA PRO A 339 1.61 9.20 1.77
C PRO A 339 1.19 8.10 0.81
N LEU A 340 1.28 8.39 -0.48
CA LEU A 340 0.88 7.50 -1.56
C LEU A 340 2.05 7.25 -2.49
N ALA A 341 2.41 5.98 -2.73
CA ALA A 341 3.43 5.60 -3.71
C ALA A 341 2.86 5.72 -5.13
N VAL A 342 3.38 6.64 -5.96
CA VAL A 342 2.78 6.94 -7.28
C VAL A 342 3.72 6.83 -8.46
N SER A 343 5.03 6.88 -8.28
CA SER A 343 5.95 7.11 -9.40
C SER A 343 7.23 6.28 -9.40
N CYS A 344 7.36 5.28 -8.56
CA CYS A 344 8.53 4.41 -8.57
C CYS A 344 8.43 3.39 -9.71
N LYS A 345 9.21 3.62 -10.76
CA LYS A 345 9.55 2.59 -11.72
C LYS A 345 10.91 2.02 -11.32
N ASN A 346 10.95 0.73 -10.97
CA ASN A 346 12.19 -0.02 -10.68
C ASN A 346 13.03 0.60 -9.54
N LEU A 347 12.63 0.36 -8.31
CA LEU A 347 13.56 0.45 -7.18
C LEU A 347 14.55 -0.71 -7.20
#